data_b8edcf16244a1ce3c2997b62ac27005d
#
_entry.id   b8edcf16244a1ce3c2997b62ac27005d
#
_cell.length_a   1.000
_cell.length_b   1.000
_cell.length_c   1.000
_cell.angle_alpha   90.00
_cell.angle_beta   90.00
_cell.angle_gamma   90.00
#
_symmetry.space_group_name_H-M   'P 1'
#
loop_
_entity.id
_entity.type
_entity.pdbx_description
1 polymer ?
#
loop_
_entity_poly.entity_id
_entity_poly.type
_entity_poly.pdbx_seq_one_letter_code
_entity_poly.pdbx_strand_id
1 'polypeptide(L)'
;MILTYKVKHNRDFTEELRRAKQVAEFAILNKFKTSSKLVTHIGLKSMLANQILRKYGKNKTVKAVHKVNLVVPNQGIHFENNIITIPCLKLTLLFDKPTTKIHQVELNDTYAFVACEIPEQPTIVPKINLGVDLNTTGHCAVVSCPETGKVYKLGKEANHIHQKYKAIRKDLQKKGKYKKVKAIKHKEANIVRDLNHKISRFIVNLATKLKGGIKLENLKGIRKAKNRKTFRYALNSWSFYQLRQFIEYKSKLAGIPVTLIAPQYTSQTCSRCGLIGERAKKEFKCASCGHVENADVNASFNIALMESISRLHKDRDLCKGNSDIPKEATGVRELTLEPTVL
;
A
#
# COMPACT_ATOMS: atom_id res chain seq x y z
N MET A 1 8.48 -2.79 12.91
CA MET A 1 7.87 -1.88 11.87
C MET A 1 7.19 -0.71 12.55
N ILE A 2 7.28 0.54 11.98
CA ILE A 2 6.61 1.70 12.56
C ILE A 2 5.24 1.89 11.92
N LEU A 3 4.19 1.95 12.74
CA LEU A 3 2.83 2.29 12.33
C LEU A 3 2.32 3.52 13.08
N THR A 4 1.32 4.20 12.52
CA THR A 4 0.66 5.32 13.17
C THR A 4 -0.79 4.97 13.44
N TYR A 5 -1.16 4.99 14.71
CA TYR A 5 -2.54 4.77 15.17
C TYR A 5 -3.21 6.09 15.51
N LYS A 6 -4.49 6.16 15.21
CA LYS A 6 -5.33 7.31 15.51
C LYS A 6 -6.16 7.00 16.75
N VAL A 7 -5.96 7.79 17.81
CA VAL A 7 -6.67 7.69 19.09
C VAL A 7 -7.45 8.98 19.32
N LYS A 8 -8.70 8.90 19.75
CA LYS A 8 -9.50 10.08 20.11
C LYS A 8 -9.08 10.56 21.48
N HIS A 9 -9.00 11.88 21.67
CA HIS A 9 -8.86 12.53 22.99
C HIS A 9 -9.99 13.54 23.21
N ASN A 10 -10.22 13.88 24.49
CA ASN A 10 -11.27 14.82 24.89
C ASN A 10 -10.70 16.13 25.46
N ARG A 11 -9.39 16.35 25.30
CA ARG A 11 -8.73 17.57 25.78
C ARG A 11 -8.80 18.68 24.76
N ASP A 12 -9.10 19.90 25.21
CA ASP A 12 -9.01 21.09 24.38
C ASP A 12 -7.56 21.57 24.29
N PHE A 13 -7.08 21.73 23.04
CA PHE A 13 -5.76 22.23 22.69
C PHE A 13 -5.83 23.47 21.79
N THR A 14 -6.94 24.17 21.78
CA THR A 14 -7.17 25.31 20.88
C THR A 14 -6.06 26.35 21.01
N GLU A 15 -5.67 26.69 22.24
CA GLU A 15 -4.65 27.69 22.46
C GLU A 15 -3.25 27.20 22.10
N GLU A 16 -2.89 25.96 22.46
CA GLU A 16 -1.61 25.36 22.07
C GLU A 16 -1.48 25.21 20.56
N LEU A 17 -2.56 24.85 19.87
CA LEU A 17 -2.58 24.75 18.40
C LEU A 17 -2.49 26.13 17.74
N ARG A 18 -3.09 27.16 18.31
CA ARG A 18 -2.94 28.55 17.86
C ARG A 18 -1.47 29.00 17.98
N ARG A 19 -0.84 28.78 19.13
CA ARG A 19 0.58 29.06 19.35
C ARG A 19 1.48 28.25 18.42
N ALA A 20 1.17 26.97 18.20
CA ALA A 20 1.88 26.10 17.27
C ALA A 20 1.85 26.65 15.85
N LYS A 21 0.71 27.22 15.40
CA LYS A 21 0.59 27.88 14.10
C LYS A 21 1.50 29.11 14.03
N GLN A 22 1.55 29.96 15.04
CA GLN A 22 2.44 31.12 15.08
C GLN A 22 3.92 30.71 14.99
N VAL A 23 4.32 29.66 15.71
CA VAL A 23 5.68 29.10 15.62
C VAL A 23 5.98 28.57 14.22
N ALA A 24 5.02 27.92 13.56
CA ALA A 24 5.20 27.42 12.19
C ALA A 24 5.30 28.56 11.17
N GLU A 25 4.51 29.62 11.31
CA GLU A 25 4.60 30.84 10.48
C GLU A 25 5.97 31.49 10.66
N PHE A 26 6.45 31.67 11.88
CA PHE A 26 7.81 32.13 12.15
C PHE A 26 8.88 31.26 11.48
N ALA A 27 8.75 29.92 11.55
CA ALA A 27 9.70 28.99 10.94
C ALA A 27 9.72 29.06 9.41
N ILE A 28 8.57 29.36 8.78
CA ILE A 28 8.46 29.54 7.32
C ILE A 28 9.17 30.84 6.87
N LEU A 29 9.00 31.89 7.62
CA LEU A 29 9.63 33.19 7.32
C LEU A 29 11.14 33.19 7.63
N ASN A 30 11.54 32.52 8.72
CA ASN A 30 12.92 32.48 9.19
C ASN A 30 13.53 31.08 8.95
N LYS A 31 13.66 30.69 7.68
CA LYS A 31 14.20 29.38 7.30
C LYS A 31 15.52 29.07 8.03
N PHE A 32 15.67 27.78 8.43
CA PHE A 32 16.84 27.23 9.13
C PHE A 32 17.05 27.74 10.57
N LYS A 33 16.31 28.71 11.08
CA LYS A 33 16.32 29.11 12.47
C LYS A 33 15.45 28.15 13.29
N THR A 34 16.05 27.20 13.99
CA THR A 34 15.34 26.08 14.66
C THR A 34 15.42 26.12 16.19
N SER A 35 15.98 27.17 16.78
CA SER A 35 16.07 27.31 18.25
C SER A 35 14.75 27.84 18.83
N SER A 36 14.21 27.16 19.84
CA SER A 36 13.00 27.59 20.54
C SER A 36 13.18 28.89 21.32
N LYS A 37 14.43 29.28 21.61
CA LYS A 37 14.75 30.59 22.25
C LYS A 37 14.22 31.77 21.43
N LEU A 38 14.14 31.64 20.13
CA LEU A 38 13.65 32.69 19.20
C LEU A 38 12.14 32.91 19.23
N VAL A 39 11.40 31.97 19.81
CA VAL A 39 9.93 31.97 19.83
C VAL A 39 9.35 31.83 21.26
N THR A 40 10.15 32.09 22.30
CA THR A 40 9.72 32.06 23.71
C THR A 40 8.54 32.98 23.97
N HIS A 41 8.51 34.14 23.31
CA HIS A 41 7.43 35.13 23.44
C HIS A 41 6.05 34.60 22.99
N ILE A 42 6.00 33.53 22.17
CA ILE A 42 4.76 32.91 21.75
C ILE A 42 4.16 32.05 22.88
N GLY A 43 4.96 31.62 23.85
CA GLY A 43 4.50 30.90 25.04
C GLY A 43 4.17 29.41 24.76
N LEU A 44 4.66 28.82 23.68
CA LEU A 44 4.59 27.37 23.46
C LEU A 44 5.74 26.66 24.14
N LYS A 45 5.48 25.52 24.80
CA LYS A 45 6.52 24.69 25.43
C LYS A 45 7.68 24.43 24.48
N SER A 46 8.93 24.63 24.93
CA SER A 46 10.14 24.57 24.07
C SER A 46 10.30 23.27 23.32
N MET A 47 9.92 22.13 23.93
CA MET A 47 9.94 20.83 23.29
C MET A 47 9.05 20.79 22.03
N LEU A 48 7.81 21.31 22.12
CA LEU A 48 6.86 21.37 21.02
C LEU A 48 7.32 22.38 19.97
N ALA A 49 7.77 23.56 20.40
CA ALA A 49 8.28 24.61 19.53
C ALA A 49 9.46 24.11 18.68
N ASN A 50 10.42 23.40 19.26
CA ASN A 50 11.57 22.84 18.55
C ASN A 50 11.15 21.86 17.45
N GLN A 51 10.16 20.99 17.71
CA GLN A 51 9.67 20.05 16.68
C GLN A 51 9.01 20.78 15.50
N ILE A 52 8.21 21.81 15.79
CA ILE A 52 7.54 22.60 14.77
C ILE A 52 8.55 23.41 13.96
N LEU A 53 9.53 24.06 14.61
CA LEU A 53 10.61 24.80 13.96
C LEU A 53 11.41 23.88 13.00
N ARG A 54 11.75 22.67 13.43
CA ARG A 54 12.44 21.69 12.59
C ARG A 54 11.59 21.23 11.40
N LYS A 55 10.29 20.95 11.62
CA LYS A 55 9.35 20.46 10.60
C LYS A 55 9.14 21.49 9.48
N TYR A 56 8.96 22.76 9.82
CA TYR A 56 8.64 23.83 8.87
C TYR A 56 9.86 24.63 8.41
N GLY A 57 10.83 24.89 9.28
CA GLY A 57 12.03 25.64 8.94
C GLY A 57 12.94 24.97 7.91
N LYS A 58 13.02 23.64 7.95
CA LYS A 58 13.77 22.83 6.95
C LYS A 58 12.99 22.58 5.66
N ASN A 59 11.69 22.81 5.64
CA ASN A 59 10.86 22.53 4.48
C ASN A 59 10.86 23.69 3.49
N LYS A 60 11.57 23.52 2.36
CA LYS A 60 11.71 24.55 1.30
C LYS A 60 10.41 24.80 0.52
N THR A 61 9.48 23.84 0.47
CA THR A 61 8.29 23.89 -0.38
C THR A 61 7.08 24.52 0.29
N VAL A 62 6.99 24.48 1.61
CA VAL A 62 5.88 25.06 2.36
C VAL A 62 6.03 26.59 2.42
N LYS A 63 5.02 27.30 1.92
CA LYS A 63 4.95 28.78 1.90
C LYS A 63 3.95 29.34 2.92
N ALA A 64 2.93 28.58 3.31
CA ALA A 64 1.91 28.96 4.27
C ALA A 64 1.33 27.72 4.98
N VAL A 65 0.78 27.93 6.18
CA VAL A 65 0.12 26.89 6.97
C VAL A 65 -1.26 27.36 7.44
N HIS A 66 -2.25 26.46 7.33
CA HIS A 66 -3.61 26.73 7.83
C HIS A 66 -3.86 26.02 9.16
N LYS A 67 -3.42 24.77 9.29
CA LYS A 67 -3.51 23.96 10.50
C LYS A 67 -2.15 23.35 10.81
N VAL A 68 -1.80 23.34 12.07
CA VAL A 68 -0.54 22.79 12.58
C VAL A 68 -0.87 21.86 13.74
N ASN A 69 -0.37 20.63 13.69
CA ASN A 69 -0.48 19.70 14.81
C ASN A 69 0.63 19.96 15.82
N LEU A 70 0.34 19.74 17.11
CA LEU A 70 1.38 19.64 18.13
C LEU A 70 2.18 18.34 17.86
N VAL A 71 3.49 18.41 17.97
CA VAL A 71 4.37 17.25 17.79
C VAL A 71 5.15 17.02 19.08
N VAL A 72 4.89 15.88 19.71
CA VAL A 72 5.57 15.46 20.95
C VAL A 72 6.56 14.37 20.58
N PRO A 73 7.87 14.58 20.76
CA PRO A 73 8.88 13.55 20.53
C PRO A 73 8.88 12.49 21.64
N ASN A 74 9.52 11.37 21.40
CA ASN A 74 9.63 10.26 22.33
C ASN A 74 10.02 10.71 23.77
N GLN A 75 10.97 11.64 23.90
CA GLN A 75 11.44 12.15 25.19
C GLN A 75 10.36 12.81 26.08
N GLY A 76 9.25 13.25 25.47
CA GLY A 76 8.11 13.85 26.15
C GLY A 76 6.95 12.91 26.37
N ILE A 77 7.15 11.61 26.18
CA ILE A 77 6.11 10.59 26.23
C ILE A 77 6.51 9.51 27.22
N HIS A 78 5.65 9.23 28.19
CA HIS A 78 5.74 8.06 29.07
C HIS A 78 4.69 7.05 28.63
N PHE A 79 5.10 5.78 28.48
CA PHE A 79 4.20 4.70 28.11
C PHE A 79 4.38 3.54 29.07
N GLU A 80 3.35 3.27 29.85
CA GLU A 80 3.31 2.20 30.83
C GLU A 80 1.87 1.68 30.98
N ASN A 81 1.70 0.37 31.17
CA ASN A 81 0.40 -0.25 31.43
C ASN A 81 -0.70 0.14 30.41
N ASN A 82 -0.34 0.17 29.11
CA ASN A 82 -1.24 0.62 28.03
C ASN A 82 -1.71 2.08 28.15
N ILE A 83 -1.02 2.89 28.91
CA ILE A 83 -1.32 4.29 29.09
C ILE A 83 -0.17 5.15 28.53
N ILE A 84 -0.50 6.06 27.64
CA ILE A 84 0.40 7.10 27.16
C ILE A 84 0.16 8.35 27.98
N THR A 85 1.19 8.84 28.67
CA THR A 85 1.16 10.10 29.40
C THR A 85 2.09 11.10 28.74
N ILE A 86 1.58 12.32 28.50
CA ILE A 86 2.31 13.45 27.93
C ILE A 86 2.27 14.60 28.96
N PRO A 87 3.24 14.68 29.86
CA PRO A 87 3.19 15.63 30.99
C PRO A 87 3.12 17.09 30.56
N CYS A 88 3.86 17.48 29.51
CA CYS A 88 3.89 18.87 29.03
C CYS A 88 2.54 19.36 28.52
N LEU A 89 1.61 18.47 28.16
CA LEU A 89 0.25 18.76 27.74
C LEU A 89 -0.82 18.30 28.73
N LYS A 90 -0.41 17.75 29.88
CA LYS A 90 -1.30 17.13 30.88
C LYS A 90 -2.31 16.18 30.25
N LEU A 91 -1.87 15.37 29.27
CA LEU A 91 -2.68 14.44 28.50
C LEU A 91 -2.35 13.00 28.88
N THR A 92 -3.41 12.22 29.11
CA THR A 92 -3.34 10.77 29.31
C THR A 92 -4.25 10.10 28.32
N LEU A 93 -3.76 9.05 27.66
CA LEU A 93 -4.48 8.30 26.63
C LEU A 93 -4.38 6.79 26.87
N LEU A 94 -5.49 6.09 26.76
CA LEU A 94 -5.47 4.62 26.69
C LEU A 94 -4.99 4.19 25.30
N PHE A 95 -4.01 3.30 25.28
CA PHE A 95 -3.41 2.78 24.05
C PHE A 95 -3.15 1.27 24.15
N ASP A 96 -4.11 0.49 23.69
CA ASP A 96 -4.18 -0.97 23.79
C ASP A 96 -3.48 -1.73 22.64
N LYS A 97 -2.67 -1.04 21.86
CA LYS A 97 -1.99 -1.67 20.71
C LYS A 97 -0.64 -2.23 21.13
N PRO A 98 -0.29 -3.46 20.64
CA PRO A 98 1.02 -4.03 20.91
C PRO A 98 2.11 -3.09 20.36
N THR A 99 2.98 -2.62 21.24
CA THR A 99 4.10 -1.76 20.84
C THR A 99 5.30 -1.97 21.73
N THR A 100 6.49 -1.89 21.14
CA THR A 100 7.75 -1.94 21.85
C THR A 100 8.27 -0.54 22.16
N LYS A 101 7.90 0.47 21.33
CA LYS A 101 8.39 1.84 21.49
C LYS A 101 7.46 2.84 20.81
N ILE A 102 7.19 3.97 21.48
CA ILE A 102 6.51 5.13 20.89
C ILE A 102 7.57 6.12 20.41
N HIS A 103 7.55 6.47 19.13
CA HIS A 103 8.51 7.40 18.53
C HIS A 103 8.07 8.85 18.66
N GLN A 104 6.79 9.13 18.39
CA GLN A 104 6.20 10.44 18.53
C GLN A 104 4.68 10.37 18.61
N VAL A 105 4.09 11.43 19.14
CA VAL A 105 2.63 11.65 19.09
C VAL A 105 2.37 13.01 18.44
N GLU A 106 1.56 13.03 17.37
CA GLU A 106 1.04 14.27 16.80
C GLU A 106 -0.41 14.46 17.25
N LEU A 107 -0.76 15.66 17.70
CA LEU A 107 -2.09 16.01 18.22
C LEU A 107 -2.74 17.10 17.37
N ASN A 108 -4.00 16.91 17.06
CA ASN A 108 -4.86 17.96 16.53
C ASN A 108 -6.03 18.22 17.49
N ASP A 109 -7.06 18.95 17.07
CA ASP A 109 -8.24 19.31 17.90
C ASP A 109 -8.97 18.09 18.50
N THR A 110 -8.87 16.89 17.89
CA THR A 110 -9.73 15.75 18.23
C THR A 110 -8.97 14.45 18.46
N TYR A 111 -7.82 14.31 17.78
CA TYR A 111 -7.10 13.04 17.70
C TYR A 111 -5.62 13.17 18.01
N ALA A 112 -5.11 12.15 18.69
CA ALA A 112 -3.70 11.83 18.81
C ALA A 112 -3.32 10.80 17.73
N PHE A 113 -2.26 11.05 17.00
CA PHE A 113 -1.65 10.15 16.02
C PHE A 113 -0.37 9.60 16.63
N VAL A 114 -0.44 8.37 17.13
CA VAL A 114 0.65 7.70 17.84
C VAL A 114 1.49 6.91 16.85
N ALA A 115 2.70 7.38 16.58
CA ALA A 115 3.67 6.64 15.75
C ALA A 115 4.50 5.73 16.68
N CYS A 116 4.31 4.42 16.53
CA CYS A 116 4.93 3.44 17.41
C CYS A 116 5.48 2.25 16.63
N GLU A 117 6.42 1.56 17.23
CA GLU A 117 7.03 0.36 16.71
C GLU A 117 6.21 -0.86 17.14
N ILE A 118 5.77 -1.63 16.14
CA ILE A 118 5.00 -2.86 16.34
C ILE A 118 5.95 -4.06 16.22
N PRO A 119 5.88 -5.02 17.17
CA PRO A 119 6.64 -6.26 17.05
C PRO A 119 6.26 -6.99 15.78
N GLU A 120 7.26 -7.50 15.07
CA GLU A 120 7.07 -8.29 13.86
C GLU A 120 6.86 -9.75 14.26
N GLN A 121 5.87 -10.41 13.62
CA GLN A 121 5.68 -11.84 13.78
C GLN A 121 6.78 -12.61 13.02
N PRO A 122 7.27 -13.72 13.54
CA PRO A 122 8.19 -14.58 12.81
C PRO A 122 7.57 -15.01 11.48
N THR A 123 8.36 -14.95 10.42
CA THR A 123 7.89 -15.31 9.08
C THR A 123 7.74 -16.83 8.98
N ILE A 124 6.55 -17.30 8.60
CA ILE A 124 6.29 -18.71 8.37
C ILE A 124 6.98 -19.21 7.11
N VAL A 125 7.30 -20.51 7.06
CA VAL A 125 7.65 -21.22 5.83
C VAL A 125 6.36 -21.70 5.19
N PRO A 126 5.93 -21.13 4.05
CA PRO A 126 4.63 -21.44 3.45
C PRO A 126 4.69 -22.80 2.76
N LYS A 127 3.66 -23.64 2.99
CA LYS A 127 3.47 -24.89 2.24
C LYS A 127 2.79 -24.66 0.89
N ILE A 128 1.98 -23.62 0.80
CA ILE A 128 1.22 -23.24 -0.38
C ILE A 128 1.46 -21.78 -0.72
N ASN A 129 1.16 -21.37 -1.96
CA ASN A 129 1.29 -19.99 -2.39
C ASN A 129 0.01 -19.49 -3.06
N LEU A 130 -0.46 -18.31 -2.65
CA LEU A 130 -1.51 -17.57 -3.32
C LEU A 130 -0.88 -16.71 -4.41
N GLY A 131 -1.35 -16.84 -5.65
CA GLY A 131 -0.99 -15.93 -6.74
C GLY A 131 -1.98 -14.77 -6.82
N VAL A 132 -1.47 -13.55 -6.89
CA VAL A 132 -2.28 -12.33 -6.95
C VAL A 132 -1.93 -11.55 -8.20
N ASP A 133 -2.83 -11.56 -9.16
CA ASP A 133 -2.77 -10.73 -10.36
C ASP A 133 -3.46 -9.39 -10.10
N LEU A 134 -2.73 -8.28 -10.33
CA LEU A 134 -3.18 -6.91 -10.10
C LEU A 134 -3.55 -6.23 -11.40
N ASN A 135 -4.82 -5.84 -11.56
CA ASN A 135 -5.38 -5.34 -12.80
C ASN A 135 -5.83 -3.88 -12.76
N THR A 136 -5.78 -3.21 -13.92
CA THR A 136 -6.25 -1.83 -14.10
C THR A 136 -7.71 -1.74 -14.55
N THR A 137 -8.27 -2.86 -15.04
CA THR A 137 -9.64 -2.94 -15.57
C THR A 137 -10.34 -4.19 -15.04
N GLY A 138 -11.64 -4.09 -14.81
CA GLY A 138 -12.41 -5.15 -14.18
C GLY A 138 -12.16 -5.25 -12.68
N HIS A 139 -11.70 -6.38 -12.19
CA HIS A 139 -11.35 -6.57 -10.78
C HIS A 139 -9.95 -6.03 -10.50
N CYS A 140 -9.75 -5.35 -9.38
CA CYS A 140 -8.45 -4.82 -8.98
C CYS A 140 -7.41 -5.90 -8.71
N ALA A 141 -7.87 -7.02 -8.17
CA ALA A 141 -7.03 -8.19 -7.90
C ALA A 141 -7.81 -9.47 -8.17
N VAL A 142 -7.13 -10.43 -8.79
CA VAL A 142 -7.60 -11.83 -8.91
C VAL A 142 -6.62 -12.67 -8.12
N VAL A 143 -7.13 -13.45 -7.19
CA VAL A 143 -6.33 -14.29 -6.28
C VAL A 143 -6.68 -15.74 -6.53
N SER A 144 -5.68 -16.58 -6.77
CA SER A 144 -5.86 -18.02 -6.91
C SER A 144 -5.01 -18.81 -5.91
N CYS A 145 -5.51 -19.98 -5.56
CA CYS A 145 -4.82 -20.98 -4.76
C CYS A 145 -4.77 -22.29 -5.56
N PRO A 146 -3.62 -22.68 -6.13
CA PRO A 146 -3.50 -23.89 -6.96
C PRO A 146 -3.93 -25.16 -6.21
N GLU A 147 -3.60 -25.26 -4.94
CA GLU A 147 -3.86 -26.46 -4.13
C GLU A 147 -5.35 -26.69 -3.86
N THR A 148 -6.15 -25.62 -3.85
CA THR A 148 -7.61 -25.72 -3.61
C THR A 148 -8.44 -25.46 -4.85
N GLY A 149 -7.83 -25.02 -5.95
CA GLY A 149 -8.51 -24.55 -7.17
C GLY A 149 -9.36 -23.29 -7.00
N LYS A 150 -9.41 -22.70 -5.80
CA LYS A 150 -10.27 -21.55 -5.50
C LYS A 150 -9.72 -20.25 -6.09
N VAL A 151 -10.64 -19.45 -6.63
CA VAL A 151 -10.37 -18.14 -7.22
C VAL A 151 -11.23 -17.07 -6.55
N TYR A 152 -10.62 -15.95 -6.23
CA TYR A 152 -11.30 -14.77 -5.65
C TYR A 152 -11.07 -13.56 -6.55
N LYS A 153 -12.16 -12.96 -7.02
CA LYS A 153 -12.16 -11.75 -7.86
C LYS A 153 -12.57 -10.55 -7.02
N LEU A 154 -11.64 -9.61 -6.78
CA LEU A 154 -11.78 -8.54 -5.79
C LEU A 154 -11.74 -7.14 -6.43
N GLY A 155 -12.52 -6.21 -5.89
CA GLY A 155 -12.42 -4.78 -6.18
C GLY A 155 -12.97 -4.35 -7.54
N LYS A 156 -14.03 -4.99 -8.05
CA LYS A 156 -14.74 -4.57 -9.28
C LYS A 156 -15.23 -3.12 -9.19
N GLU A 157 -15.58 -2.67 -8.00
CA GLU A 157 -16.10 -1.33 -7.72
C GLU A 157 -15.11 -0.20 -8.00
N ALA A 158 -13.79 -0.46 -7.94
CA ALA A 158 -12.78 0.56 -8.16
C ALA A 158 -12.85 1.16 -9.56
N ASN A 159 -13.10 0.33 -10.59
CA ASN A 159 -13.26 0.82 -11.96
C ASN A 159 -14.50 1.73 -12.08
N HIS A 160 -15.61 1.34 -11.47
CA HIS A 160 -16.82 2.17 -11.44
C HIS A 160 -16.55 3.53 -10.74
N ILE A 161 -15.87 3.53 -9.60
CA ILE A 161 -15.49 4.75 -8.87
C ILE A 161 -14.66 5.67 -9.77
N HIS A 162 -13.63 5.14 -10.45
CA HIS A 162 -12.80 5.91 -11.36
C HIS A 162 -13.61 6.52 -12.51
N GLN A 163 -14.48 5.75 -13.17
CA GLN A 163 -15.31 6.24 -14.26
C GLN A 163 -16.30 7.32 -13.78
N LYS A 164 -16.96 7.11 -12.63
CA LYS A 164 -17.86 8.08 -12.00
C LYS A 164 -17.15 9.41 -11.74
N TYR A 165 -16.00 9.39 -11.06
CA TYR A 165 -15.29 10.63 -10.73
C TYR A 165 -14.65 11.29 -11.96
N LYS A 166 -14.28 10.52 -12.98
CA LYS A 166 -13.84 11.05 -14.28
C LYS A 166 -14.98 11.84 -14.96
N ALA A 167 -16.20 11.28 -15.00
CA ALA A 167 -17.36 11.94 -15.57
C ALA A 167 -17.73 13.23 -14.80
N ILE A 168 -17.77 13.17 -13.46
CA ILE A 168 -18.06 14.32 -12.59
C ILE A 168 -17.02 15.45 -12.84
N ARG A 169 -15.72 15.12 -12.88
CA ARG A 169 -14.67 16.12 -13.15
C ARG A 169 -14.85 16.77 -14.53
N LYS A 170 -15.14 15.97 -15.55
CA LYS A 170 -15.37 16.47 -16.93
C LYS A 170 -16.55 17.43 -16.99
N ASP A 171 -17.67 17.09 -16.32
CA ASP A 171 -18.86 17.97 -16.27
C ASP A 171 -18.57 19.28 -15.53
N LEU A 172 -17.95 19.20 -14.34
CA LEU A 172 -17.58 20.38 -13.56
C LEU A 172 -16.58 21.30 -14.28
N GLN A 173 -15.64 20.73 -15.03
CA GLN A 173 -14.69 21.49 -15.86
C GLN A 173 -15.40 22.22 -17.02
N LYS A 174 -16.32 21.52 -17.72
CA LYS A 174 -17.14 22.14 -18.77
C LYS A 174 -17.97 23.34 -18.25
N LYS A 175 -18.44 23.25 -16.99
CA LYS A 175 -19.21 24.32 -16.32
C LYS A 175 -18.33 25.36 -15.62
N GLY A 176 -17.00 25.37 -15.82
CA GLY A 176 -16.07 26.31 -15.18
C GLY A 176 -15.97 26.22 -13.65
N LYS A 177 -16.54 25.16 -13.02
CA LYS A 177 -16.63 25.01 -11.55
C LYS A 177 -15.34 24.43 -10.93
N TYR A 178 -14.19 25.06 -11.19
CA TYR A 178 -12.86 24.55 -10.78
C TYR A 178 -12.68 24.42 -9.25
N LYS A 179 -13.30 25.30 -8.45
CA LYS A 179 -13.31 25.17 -6.98
C LYS A 179 -13.93 23.83 -6.53
N LYS A 180 -15.05 23.41 -7.18
CA LYS A 180 -15.69 22.12 -6.91
C LYS A 180 -14.83 20.93 -7.37
N VAL A 181 -14.15 21.04 -8.52
CA VAL A 181 -13.16 20.03 -8.98
C VAL A 181 -12.07 19.82 -7.93
N LYS A 182 -11.52 20.90 -7.38
CA LYS A 182 -10.50 20.84 -6.31
C LYS A 182 -11.06 20.18 -5.04
N ALA A 183 -12.28 20.48 -4.64
CA ALA A 183 -12.93 19.90 -3.44
C ALA A 183 -13.13 18.39 -3.53
N ILE A 184 -13.45 17.84 -4.71
CA ILE A 184 -13.66 16.40 -4.90
C ILE A 184 -12.37 15.60 -5.13
N LYS A 185 -11.22 16.27 -5.33
CA LYS A 185 -9.93 15.64 -5.66
C LYS A 185 -9.57 14.49 -4.69
N HIS A 186 -9.80 14.70 -3.39
CA HIS A 186 -9.44 13.72 -2.35
C HIS A 186 -10.52 12.66 -2.11
N LYS A 187 -11.77 12.91 -2.51
CA LYS A 187 -12.88 11.95 -2.28
C LYS A 187 -12.63 10.61 -2.98
N GLU A 188 -12.33 10.64 -4.28
CA GLU A 188 -12.00 9.44 -5.05
C GLU A 188 -10.80 8.69 -4.44
N ALA A 189 -9.71 9.40 -4.17
CA ALA A 189 -8.51 8.79 -3.59
C ALA A 189 -8.77 8.13 -2.22
N ASN A 190 -9.62 8.73 -1.39
CA ASN A 190 -9.97 8.18 -0.08
C ASN A 190 -10.83 6.93 -0.20
N ILE A 191 -11.82 6.91 -1.11
CA ILE A 191 -12.67 5.74 -1.36
C ILE A 191 -11.84 4.57 -1.88
N VAL A 192 -10.96 4.82 -2.87
CA VAL A 192 -10.09 3.79 -3.43
C VAL A 192 -9.08 3.29 -2.39
N ARG A 193 -8.58 4.16 -1.52
CA ARG A 193 -7.70 3.76 -0.40
C ARG A 193 -8.41 2.82 0.57
N ASP A 194 -9.66 3.13 0.96
CA ASP A 194 -10.45 2.26 1.83
C ASP A 194 -10.69 0.89 1.18
N LEU A 195 -11.04 0.87 -0.11
CA LEU A 195 -11.18 -0.35 -0.88
C LEU A 195 -9.88 -1.17 -0.90
N ASN A 196 -8.73 -0.53 -1.15
CA ASN A 196 -7.43 -1.19 -1.11
C ASN A 196 -7.10 -1.75 0.28
N HIS A 197 -7.51 -1.07 1.36
CA HIS A 197 -7.37 -1.59 2.71
C HIS A 197 -8.21 -2.85 2.93
N LYS A 198 -9.44 -2.90 2.41
CA LYS A 198 -10.33 -4.08 2.48
C LYS A 198 -9.77 -5.25 1.69
N ILE A 199 -9.40 -5.02 0.42
CA ILE A 199 -8.82 -6.04 -0.46
C ILE A 199 -7.54 -6.63 0.15
N SER A 200 -6.60 -5.78 0.54
CA SER A 200 -5.34 -6.25 1.12
C SER A 200 -5.54 -7.01 2.44
N ARG A 201 -6.52 -6.61 3.26
CA ARG A 201 -6.87 -7.35 4.48
C ARG A 201 -7.44 -8.73 4.16
N PHE A 202 -8.34 -8.82 3.17
CA PHE A 202 -8.89 -10.10 2.73
C PHE A 202 -7.78 -11.05 2.25
N ILE A 203 -6.86 -10.58 1.38
CA ILE A 203 -5.77 -11.40 0.85
C ILE A 203 -4.86 -11.91 1.98
N VAL A 204 -4.48 -11.05 2.91
CA VAL A 204 -3.60 -11.44 4.03
C VAL A 204 -4.31 -12.40 4.99
N ASN A 205 -5.58 -12.17 5.30
CA ASN A 205 -6.36 -13.08 6.14
C ASN A 205 -6.52 -14.46 5.49
N LEU A 206 -6.72 -14.51 4.16
CA LEU A 206 -6.76 -15.77 3.40
C LEU A 206 -5.43 -16.51 3.49
N ALA A 207 -4.31 -15.80 3.26
CA ALA A 207 -2.97 -16.38 3.39
C ALA A 207 -2.70 -16.88 4.82
N THR A 208 -3.09 -16.14 5.84
CA THR A 208 -2.98 -16.55 7.25
C THR A 208 -3.77 -17.81 7.53
N LYS A 209 -5.05 -17.86 7.08
CA LYS A 209 -5.93 -19.03 7.26
C LYS A 209 -5.35 -20.31 6.62
N LEU A 210 -4.73 -20.16 5.45
CA LEU A 210 -4.16 -21.25 4.68
C LEU A 210 -2.69 -21.55 5.05
N LYS A 211 -2.09 -20.77 5.97
CA LYS A 211 -0.65 -20.82 6.28
C LYS A 211 0.21 -20.73 5.01
N GLY A 212 -0.23 -19.90 4.05
CA GLY A 212 0.35 -19.77 2.72
C GLY A 212 1.19 -18.51 2.57
N GLY A 213 2.05 -18.49 1.55
CA GLY A 213 2.75 -17.31 1.05
C GLY A 213 1.90 -16.54 0.04
N ILE A 214 2.29 -15.30 -0.26
CA ILE A 214 1.66 -14.47 -1.29
C ILE A 214 2.69 -14.19 -2.38
N LYS A 215 2.34 -14.46 -3.63
CA LYS A 215 3.15 -14.09 -4.80
C LYS A 215 2.47 -12.98 -5.58
N LEU A 216 3.24 -11.96 -5.95
CA LEU A 216 2.80 -10.77 -6.69
C LEU A 216 3.74 -10.49 -7.85
N GLU A 217 3.22 -9.96 -8.94
CA GLU A 217 4.08 -9.47 -10.02
C GLU A 217 4.87 -8.22 -9.62
N ASN A 218 6.13 -8.16 -10.07
CA ASN A 218 6.94 -6.96 -9.94
C ASN A 218 6.62 -5.95 -11.05
N LEU A 219 5.60 -5.16 -10.83
CA LEU A 219 5.15 -4.11 -11.76
C LEU A 219 5.99 -2.81 -11.67
N LYS A 220 7.21 -2.87 -11.14
CA LYS A 220 8.11 -1.71 -11.04
C LYS A 220 8.46 -1.20 -12.45
N GLY A 221 8.24 0.06 -12.71
CA GLY A 221 8.56 0.68 -14.01
C GLY A 221 7.45 0.65 -15.06
N ILE A 222 6.35 -0.09 -14.86
CA ILE A 222 5.25 -0.22 -15.84
C ILE A 222 4.67 1.14 -16.29
N ARG A 223 4.71 2.17 -15.43
CA ARG A 223 4.26 3.54 -15.77
C ARG A 223 5.19 4.29 -16.72
N LYS A 224 6.46 3.86 -16.83
CA LYS A 224 7.47 4.48 -17.69
C LYS A 224 7.43 3.93 -19.12
N ALA A 225 6.81 2.76 -19.33
CA ALA A 225 6.69 2.14 -20.63
C ALA A 225 5.84 3.01 -21.60
N LYS A 226 6.17 3.00 -22.89
CA LYS A 226 5.36 3.64 -23.94
C LYS A 226 4.01 2.93 -24.05
N ASN A 227 2.97 3.55 -23.54
CA ASN A 227 1.62 2.99 -23.54
C ASN A 227 0.66 3.89 -24.32
N ARG A 228 -0.41 3.32 -24.91
CA ARG A 228 -1.50 4.07 -25.55
C ARG A 228 -2.13 5.04 -24.54
N LYS A 229 -2.59 6.20 -25.00
CA LYS A 229 -3.12 7.31 -24.18
C LYS A 229 -4.22 6.88 -23.20
N THR A 230 -5.13 6.00 -23.63
CA THR A 230 -6.22 5.47 -22.80
C THR A 230 -5.71 4.55 -21.68
N PHE A 231 -4.76 3.68 -21.99
CA PHE A 231 -4.15 2.77 -21.01
C PHE A 231 -3.28 3.51 -20.00
N ARG A 232 -2.57 4.56 -20.44
CA ARG A 232 -1.80 5.47 -19.58
C ARG A 232 -2.67 6.13 -18.51
N TYR A 233 -3.90 6.54 -18.87
CA TYR A 233 -4.83 7.09 -17.88
C TYR A 233 -5.19 6.04 -16.82
N ALA A 234 -5.54 4.82 -17.24
CA ALA A 234 -5.86 3.72 -16.32
C ALA A 234 -4.69 3.41 -15.37
N LEU A 235 -3.47 3.30 -15.90
CA LEU A 235 -2.26 3.05 -15.09
C LEU A 235 -1.95 4.17 -14.08
N ASN A 236 -2.18 5.45 -14.45
CA ASN A 236 -1.89 6.58 -13.59
C ASN A 236 -2.98 6.82 -12.53
N SER A 237 -4.24 6.52 -12.86
CA SER A 237 -5.36 6.64 -11.93
C SER A 237 -5.45 5.48 -10.94
N TRP A 238 -4.89 4.34 -11.31
CA TRP A 238 -4.99 3.14 -10.50
C TRP A 238 -3.89 3.03 -9.42
N SER A 239 -4.30 2.63 -8.24
CA SER A 239 -3.44 2.60 -7.06
C SER A 239 -2.83 1.21 -6.78
N PHE A 240 -2.46 0.43 -7.84
CA PHE A 240 -1.85 -0.90 -7.68
C PHE A 240 -0.60 -0.89 -6.78
N TYR A 241 0.21 0.16 -6.87
CA TYR A 241 1.36 0.34 -6.01
C TYR A 241 0.94 0.47 -4.53
N GLN A 242 -0.13 1.23 -4.25
CA GLN A 242 -0.69 1.36 -2.91
C GLN A 242 -1.26 0.03 -2.41
N LEU A 243 -2.00 -0.70 -3.27
CA LEU A 243 -2.54 -2.01 -2.91
C LEU A 243 -1.42 -3.01 -2.58
N ARG A 244 -0.38 -3.06 -3.42
CA ARG A 244 0.82 -3.86 -3.16
C ARG A 244 1.46 -3.49 -1.82
N GLN A 245 1.72 -2.21 -1.56
CA GLN A 245 2.28 -1.77 -0.28
C GLN A 245 1.40 -2.19 0.90
N PHE A 246 0.07 -2.15 0.75
CA PHE A 246 -0.86 -2.57 1.80
C PHE A 246 -0.82 -4.09 2.03
N ILE A 247 -0.63 -4.88 0.99
CA ILE A 247 -0.40 -6.32 1.13
C ILE A 247 0.93 -6.56 1.83
N GLU A 248 2.03 -5.97 1.35
CA GLU A 248 3.38 -6.14 1.89
C GLU A 248 3.46 -5.84 3.40
N TYR A 249 2.99 -4.65 3.84
CA TYR A 249 3.11 -4.31 5.27
C TYR A 249 2.19 -5.14 6.17
N LYS A 250 0.97 -5.48 5.70
CA LYS A 250 0.04 -6.32 6.49
C LYS A 250 0.52 -7.76 6.57
N SER A 251 1.10 -8.28 5.50
CA SER A 251 1.72 -9.60 5.48
C SER A 251 2.90 -9.68 6.44
N LYS A 252 3.76 -8.64 6.44
CA LYS A 252 4.88 -8.55 7.39
C LYS A 252 4.40 -8.56 8.85
N LEU A 253 3.31 -7.85 9.16
CA LEU A 253 2.70 -7.87 10.49
C LEU A 253 2.13 -9.23 10.87
N ALA A 254 1.66 -10.00 9.89
CA ALA A 254 1.08 -11.32 10.10
C ALA A 254 2.10 -12.48 9.97
N GLY A 255 3.39 -12.17 9.73
CA GLY A 255 4.42 -13.19 9.50
C GLY A 255 4.25 -13.98 8.18
N ILE A 256 3.51 -13.42 7.21
CA ILE A 256 3.26 -14.04 5.91
C ILE A 256 4.33 -13.58 4.90
N PRO A 257 5.08 -14.49 4.26
CA PRO A 257 6.05 -14.11 3.23
C PRO A 257 5.37 -13.61 1.97
N VAL A 258 5.89 -12.52 1.42
CA VAL A 258 5.49 -11.97 0.12
C VAL A 258 6.64 -12.07 -0.85
N THR A 259 6.43 -12.76 -1.96
CA THR A 259 7.42 -12.96 -3.01
C THR A 259 7.02 -12.21 -4.27
N LEU A 260 7.98 -11.51 -4.87
CA LEU A 260 7.78 -10.84 -6.15
C LEU A 260 8.31 -11.72 -7.27
N ILE A 261 7.50 -11.87 -8.32
CA ILE A 261 7.87 -12.63 -9.51
C ILE A 261 8.04 -11.71 -10.73
N ALA A 262 8.73 -12.21 -11.75
CA ALA A 262 8.86 -11.53 -13.03
C ALA A 262 7.51 -11.53 -13.76
N PRO A 263 7.07 -10.39 -14.37
CA PRO A 263 5.76 -10.31 -15.03
C PRO A 263 5.74 -10.91 -16.46
N GLN A 264 6.90 -11.40 -16.95
CA GLN A 264 6.99 -11.93 -18.31
C GLN A 264 6.20 -13.23 -18.42
N TYR A 265 5.38 -13.31 -19.48
CA TYR A 265 4.60 -14.48 -19.89
C TYR A 265 3.55 -14.99 -18.89
N THR A 266 3.37 -14.38 -17.70
CA THR A 266 2.37 -14.81 -16.72
C THR A 266 0.96 -14.92 -17.29
N SER A 267 0.58 -14.01 -18.18
CA SER A 267 -0.75 -13.98 -18.81
C SER A 267 -0.82 -14.72 -20.16
N GLN A 268 0.30 -15.20 -20.67
CA GLN A 268 0.38 -15.93 -21.97
C GLN A 268 0.68 -17.42 -21.79
N THR A 269 1.23 -17.83 -20.66
CA THR A 269 1.49 -19.23 -20.33
C THR A 269 0.20 -19.89 -19.85
N CYS A 270 -0.06 -21.11 -20.29
CA CYS A 270 -1.17 -21.92 -19.83
C CYS A 270 -0.93 -22.41 -18.39
N SER A 271 -1.85 -22.16 -17.50
CA SER A 271 -1.74 -22.59 -16.09
C SER A 271 -1.89 -24.12 -15.92
N ARG A 272 -2.38 -24.84 -16.95
CA ARG A 272 -2.51 -26.30 -16.92
C ARG A 272 -1.30 -27.03 -17.47
N CYS A 273 -0.84 -26.66 -18.68
CA CYS A 273 0.22 -27.42 -19.37
C CYS A 273 1.56 -26.66 -19.46
N GLY A 274 1.64 -25.41 -19.02
CA GLY A 274 2.86 -24.61 -19.06
C GLY A 274 3.27 -24.07 -20.44
N LEU A 275 2.56 -24.43 -21.52
CA LEU A 275 2.87 -23.96 -22.87
C LEU A 275 2.27 -22.58 -23.13
N ILE A 276 2.81 -21.87 -24.12
CA ILE A 276 2.30 -20.56 -24.54
C ILE A 276 0.95 -20.75 -25.25
N GLY A 277 -0.05 -19.96 -24.85
CA GLY A 277 -1.36 -19.91 -25.48
C GLY A 277 -1.69 -18.50 -25.96
N GLU A 278 -2.90 -18.33 -26.49
CA GLU A 278 -3.38 -17.07 -27.03
C GLU A 278 -4.23 -16.32 -26.01
N ARG A 279 -3.95 -15.02 -25.85
CA ARG A 279 -4.73 -14.11 -25.03
C ARG A 279 -5.46 -13.09 -25.89
N ALA A 280 -6.79 -13.10 -25.87
CA ALA A 280 -7.66 -12.10 -26.48
C ALA A 280 -8.39 -11.31 -25.39
N LYS A 281 -7.90 -10.11 -25.05
CA LYS A 281 -8.45 -9.26 -23.97
C LYS A 281 -8.48 -9.98 -22.61
N LYS A 282 -9.66 -10.46 -22.18
CA LYS A 282 -9.89 -11.16 -20.91
C LYS A 282 -10.11 -12.67 -21.09
N GLU A 283 -9.96 -13.19 -22.29
CA GLU A 283 -10.04 -14.61 -22.60
C GLU A 283 -8.65 -15.15 -22.87
N PHE A 284 -8.36 -16.33 -22.36
CA PHE A 284 -7.15 -17.10 -22.63
C PHE A 284 -7.54 -18.44 -23.22
N LYS A 285 -6.84 -18.87 -24.29
CA LYS A 285 -7.01 -20.16 -24.95
C LYS A 285 -5.67 -20.83 -25.16
N CYS A 286 -5.56 -22.09 -24.80
CA CYS A 286 -4.38 -22.89 -25.05
C CYS A 286 -4.64 -23.84 -26.25
N ALA A 287 -3.90 -23.65 -27.31
CA ALA A 287 -4.02 -24.53 -28.50
C ALA A 287 -3.52 -25.96 -28.20
N SER A 288 -2.58 -26.12 -27.25
CA SER A 288 -1.95 -27.42 -26.98
C SER A 288 -2.83 -28.35 -26.12
N CYS A 289 -3.51 -27.84 -25.11
CA CYS A 289 -4.31 -28.67 -24.18
C CYS A 289 -5.81 -28.33 -24.18
N GLY A 290 -6.25 -27.42 -25.04
CA GLY A 290 -7.65 -27.00 -25.17
C GLY A 290 -8.17 -26.15 -23.98
N HIS A 291 -7.31 -25.79 -23.01
CA HIS A 291 -7.73 -25.01 -21.84
C HIS A 291 -8.22 -23.61 -22.23
N VAL A 292 -9.44 -23.27 -21.83
CA VAL A 292 -10.02 -21.93 -21.99
C VAL A 292 -10.37 -21.38 -20.63
N GLU A 293 -9.91 -20.17 -20.32
CA GLU A 293 -10.14 -19.54 -19.02
C GLU A 293 -10.12 -18.00 -19.14
N ASN A 294 -10.58 -17.32 -18.10
CA ASN A 294 -10.37 -15.88 -17.96
C ASN A 294 -8.87 -15.59 -17.82
N ALA A 295 -8.34 -14.70 -18.66
CA ALA A 295 -6.89 -14.41 -18.71
C ALA A 295 -6.29 -13.96 -17.37
N ASP A 296 -7.07 -13.24 -16.54
CA ASP A 296 -6.59 -12.79 -15.22
C ASP A 296 -6.57 -13.96 -14.21
N VAL A 297 -7.50 -14.91 -14.35
CA VAL A 297 -7.53 -16.15 -13.56
C VAL A 297 -6.34 -17.03 -13.94
N ASN A 298 -6.14 -17.28 -15.24
CA ASN A 298 -4.97 -18.02 -15.73
C ASN A 298 -3.66 -17.37 -15.25
N ALA A 299 -3.54 -16.04 -15.33
CA ALA A 299 -2.37 -15.32 -14.83
C ALA A 299 -2.17 -15.51 -13.33
N SER A 300 -3.23 -15.44 -12.53
CA SER A 300 -3.11 -15.58 -11.08
C SER A 300 -2.63 -16.99 -10.67
N PHE A 301 -3.02 -18.05 -11.37
CA PHE A 301 -2.49 -19.39 -11.17
C PHE A 301 -1.01 -19.48 -11.55
N ASN A 302 -0.60 -18.92 -12.69
CA ASN A 302 0.81 -18.88 -13.09
C ASN A 302 1.65 -18.12 -12.08
N ILE A 303 1.17 -16.98 -11.56
CA ILE A 303 1.84 -16.21 -10.49
C ILE A 303 2.06 -17.07 -9.24
N ALA A 304 1.08 -17.88 -8.85
CA ALA A 304 1.23 -18.77 -7.70
C ALA A 304 2.32 -19.84 -7.90
N LEU A 305 2.41 -20.37 -9.12
CA LEU A 305 3.30 -21.49 -9.48
C LEU A 305 4.73 -21.04 -9.81
N MET A 306 4.94 -19.81 -10.31
CA MET A 306 6.26 -19.31 -10.72
C MET A 306 7.25 -19.20 -9.54
N GLU A 307 8.52 -19.40 -9.83
CA GLU A 307 9.62 -19.20 -8.89
C GLU A 307 9.90 -17.70 -8.62
N SER A 308 10.58 -17.42 -7.49
CA SER A 308 10.91 -16.04 -7.13
C SER A 308 12.03 -15.47 -8.03
N ILE A 309 11.98 -14.15 -8.29
CA ILE A 309 13.02 -13.45 -9.07
C ILE A 309 14.44 -13.68 -8.49
N SER A 310 14.55 -13.82 -7.17
CA SER A 310 15.82 -14.03 -6.49
C SER A 310 16.49 -15.36 -6.84
N ARG A 311 15.72 -16.41 -7.19
CA ARG A 311 16.25 -17.67 -7.67
C ARG A 311 16.74 -17.55 -9.13
N LEU A 312 15.95 -16.89 -9.98
CA LEU A 312 16.31 -16.66 -11.39
C LEU A 312 17.61 -15.85 -11.55
N HIS A 313 17.94 -14.95 -10.61
CA HIS A 313 19.22 -14.22 -10.63
C HIS A 313 20.40 -15.06 -10.17
N LYS A 314 20.22 -15.96 -9.19
CA LYS A 314 21.27 -16.88 -8.76
C LYS A 314 21.66 -17.87 -9.86
N ASP A 315 20.67 -18.37 -10.60
CA ASP A 315 20.92 -19.31 -11.70
C ASP A 315 21.56 -18.62 -12.92
N ARG A 316 21.30 -17.32 -13.15
CA ARG A 316 21.97 -16.55 -14.22
C ARG A 316 23.43 -16.20 -13.91
N ASP A 317 23.80 -16.02 -12.66
CA ASP A 317 25.20 -15.76 -12.28
C ASP A 317 26.07 -17.03 -12.37
N LEU A 318 25.45 -18.23 -12.34
CA LEU A 318 26.11 -19.52 -12.63
C LEU A 318 26.22 -19.81 -14.12
N CYS A 319 25.44 -19.16 -15.00
CA CYS A 319 25.38 -19.41 -16.45
C CYS A 319 26.08 -18.33 -17.29
N LYS A 320 27.12 -17.66 -16.80
CA LYS A 320 28.02 -16.87 -17.65
C LYS A 320 28.96 -17.79 -18.39
N GLY A 321 28.44 -18.55 -19.34
CA GLY A 321 29.22 -19.41 -20.23
C GLY A 321 28.31 -20.41 -20.93
N ASN A 322 27.67 -20.00 -21.96
CA ASN A 322 27.17 -20.63 -23.17
C ASN A 322 25.77 -20.17 -23.56
N SER A 323 25.70 -19.71 -24.80
CA SER A 323 24.51 -19.39 -25.53
C SER A 323 23.79 -20.67 -25.97
N ASP A 324 23.04 -21.31 -25.08
CA ASP A 324 22.04 -22.30 -25.48
C ASP A 324 20.95 -22.36 -24.40
N ILE A 325 19.75 -22.01 -24.82
CA ILE A 325 18.54 -22.11 -24.01
C ILE A 325 18.23 -23.60 -23.84
N PRO A 326 18.26 -24.18 -22.63
CA PRO A 326 17.81 -25.55 -22.44
C PRO A 326 16.28 -25.60 -22.68
N LYS A 327 15.86 -26.38 -23.64
CA LYS A 327 14.44 -26.69 -23.93
C LYS A 327 13.78 -27.61 -22.90
N GLU A 328 14.44 -27.95 -21.80
CA GLU A 328 13.94 -28.90 -20.82
C GLU A 328 14.13 -28.40 -19.40
N ALA A 329 13.10 -27.75 -18.88
CA ALA A 329 12.83 -27.66 -17.45
C ALA A 329 11.34 -27.88 -17.22
N THR A 330 10.87 -29.05 -17.58
CA THR A 330 9.49 -29.50 -17.33
C THR A 330 9.47 -30.38 -16.09
N GLY A 331 9.47 -29.76 -14.93
CA GLY A 331 8.98 -30.37 -13.70
C GLY A 331 7.49 -30.03 -13.50
N VAL A 332 6.66 -30.37 -14.47
CA VAL A 332 5.19 -30.23 -14.32
C VAL A 332 4.69 -31.46 -13.58
N ARG A 333 4.34 -31.28 -12.30
CA ARG A 333 3.48 -32.25 -11.61
C ARG A 333 2.10 -32.15 -12.27
N GLU A 334 1.61 -33.24 -12.84
CA GLU A 334 0.22 -33.37 -13.23
C GLU A 334 -0.67 -33.10 -12.02
N LEU A 335 -1.28 -31.93 -11.99
CA LEU A 335 -2.37 -31.62 -11.06
C LEU A 335 -3.66 -31.77 -11.84
N THR A 336 -4.34 -32.89 -11.65
CA THR A 336 -5.72 -33.08 -12.06
C THR A 336 -6.60 -32.14 -11.24
N LEU A 337 -6.89 -30.97 -11.80
CA LEU A 337 -7.82 -30.03 -11.21
C LEU A 337 -9.18 -30.20 -11.87
N GLU A 338 -10.13 -30.79 -11.15
CA GLU A 338 -11.53 -30.72 -11.57
C GLU A 338 -12.02 -29.26 -11.46
N PRO A 339 -12.76 -28.78 -12.47
CA PRO A 339 -13.27 -27.41 -12.46
C PRO A 339 -14.48 -27.32 -11.54
N THR A 340 -14.32 -26.73 -10.35
CA THR A 340 -15.47 -26.30 -9.57
C THR A 340 -15.84 -24.89 -10.04
N VAL A 341 -16.88 -24.83 -10.85
CA VAL A 341 -17.61 -23.60 -11.22
C VAL A 341 -18.37 -23.12 -9.99
N LEU A 342 -18.16 -21.88 -9.62
CA LEU A 342 -19.12 -21.04 -8.89
C LEU A 342 -19.13 -19.65 -9.52
#